data_f535256dddddb3c9f0e98a98a58842f5
#
_entry.id   f535256dddddb3c9f0e98a98a58842f5
#
_cell.length_a   1.000
_cell.length_b   1.000
_cell.length_c   1.000
_cell.angle_alpha   90.00
_cell.angle_beta   90.00
_cell.angle_gamma   90.00
#
_symmetry.space_group_name_H-M   'P 1'
#
loop_
_entity.id
_entity.type
_entity.pdbx_description
1 polymer ?
#
loop_
_entity_poly.entity_id
_entity_poly.type
_entity_poly.pdbx_seq_one_letter_code
_entity_poly.pdbx_strand_id
1 'polypeptide(L)'
;RSRFMVMDKTNRALSYHYDDGLRLHIPLQTNPHAWFINAEQELIRMDELGRLYSLDAKQYHSALNLDRNGTPRIHIVFSVEKKLK
;
A
#
# COMPACT_ATOMS: atom_id res chain seq x y z
N ARG A 1 13.32 -8.20 1.99
CA ARG A 1 12.67 -8.61 0.75
C ARG A 1 11.86 -7.46 0.18
N SER A 2 12.07 -7.13 -1.07
CA SER A 2 11.41 -5.99 -1.69
C SER A 2 10.74 -6.40 -3.00
N ARG A 3 9.73 -5.61 -3.39
CA ARG A 3 9.05 -5.82 -4.66
C ARG A 3 8.36 -4.51 -5.08
N PHE A 4 8.06 -4.41 -6.37
CA PHE A 4 7.16 -3.36 -6.87
C PHE A 4 5.72 -3.83 -6.74
N MET A 5 4.86 -2.93 -6.30
CA MET A 5 3.42 -3.16 -6.29
C MET A 5 2.74 -2.10 -7.15
N VAL A 6 2.07 -2.56 -8.19
CA VAL A 6 1.40 -1.69 -9.16
C VAL A 6 -0.11 -1.90 -9.06
N MET A 7 -0.82 -0.79 -8.89
CA MET A 7 -2.28 -0.80 -8.97
C MET A 7 -2.68 0.10 -10.13
N ASP A 8 -3.30 -0.48 -11.13
CA ASP A 8 -3.73 0.21 -12.35
C ASP A 8 -5.19 -0.11 -12.66
N LYS A 9 -5.64 0.21 -13.88
CA LYS A 9 -7.03 -0.02 -14.26
C LYS A 9 -7.45 -1.49 -14.26
N THR A 10 -6.50 -2.42 -14.30
CA THR A 10 -6.80 -3.87 -14.25
C THR A 10 -6.70 -4.45 -12.86
N ASN A 11 -6.11 -3.73 -11.93
CA ASN A 11 -5.93 -4.15 -10.55
C ASN A 11 -6.14 -2.95 -9.63
N ARG A 12 -7.41 -2.62 -9.36
CA ARG A 12 -7.78 -1.40 -8.66
C ARG A 12 -7.96 -1.55 -7.17
N ALA A 13 -8.07 -2.77 -6.69
CA ALA A 13 -8.36 -3.01 -5.27
C ALA A 13 -7.72 -4.30 -4.79
N LEU A 14 -7.29 -4.27 -3.55
CA LEU A 14 -6.90 -5.48 -2.82
C LEU A 14 -8.04 -5.86 -1.89
N SER A 15 -8.18 -7.16 -1.61
CA SER A 15 -9.13 -7.60 -0.60
C SER A 15 -8.72 -7.08 0.77
N TYR A 16 -9.70 -6.89 1.65
CA TYR A 16 -9.42 -6.50 3.03
C TYR A 16 -8.79 -7.70 3.74
N HIS A 17 -7.53 -7.59 4.12
CA HIS A 17 -6.72 -8.71 4.58
C HIS A 17 -5.69 -8.26 5.62
N TYR A 18 -4.97 -9.22 6.17
CA TYR A 18 -3.80 -8.93 7.00
C TYR A 18 -2.63 -9.82 6.57
N ASP A 19 -1.44 -9.36 6.87
CA ASP A 19 -0.20 -10.08 6.60
C ASP A 19 0.62 -10.21 7.89
N ASP A 20 1.63 -11.04 7.85
CA ASP A 20 2.57 -11.15 8.97
C ASP A 20 3.60 -10.03 8.90
N GLY A 21 3.67 -9.22 9.95
CA GLY A 21 4.73 -8.27 10.15
C GLY A 21 4.48 -6.87 9.60
N LEU A 22 5.56 -6.14 9.46
CA LEU A 22 5.57 -4.75 9.04
C LEU A 22 5.84 -4.64 7.56
N ARG A 23 5.15 -3.73 6.90
CA ARG A 23 5.41 -3.38 5.50
C ARG A 23 5.89 -1.93 5.44
N LEU A 24 6.96 -1.71 4.69
CA LEU A 24 7.47 -0.36 4.41
C LEU A 24 7.17 -0.06 2.94
N HIS A 25 6.64 1.12 2.69
CA HIS A 25 6.24 1.56 1.35
C HIS A 25 6.97 2.82 0.97
N ILE A 26 7.46 2.87 -0.27
CA ILE A 26 7.96 4.10 -0.87
C ILE A 26 7.17 4.32 -2.15
N PRO A 27 6.29 5.33 -2.22
CA PRO A 27 5.57 5.62 -3.45
C PRO A 27 6.52 6.21 -4.49
N LEU A 28 6.50 5.63 -5.68
CA LEU A 28 7.24 6.13 -6.84
C LEU A 28 6.34 6.90 -7.79
N GLN A 29 5.07 6.53 -7.83
CA GLN A 29 4.03 7.19 -8.61
C GLN A 29 2.70 7.00 -7.90
N THR A 30 1.92 8.05 -7.85
CA THR A 30 0.59 8.00 -7.24
C THR A 30 -0.36 8.95 -7.96
N ASN A 31 -1.60 8.96 -7.52
CA ASN A 31 -2.61 9.88 -8.02
C ASN A 31 -3.55 10.26 -6.87
N PRO A 32 -4.39 11.31 -7.03
CA PRO A 32 -5.25 11.77 -5.92
C PRO A 32 -6.33 10.78 -5.48
N HIS A 33 -6.52 9.69 -6.20
CA HIS A 33 -7.58 8.71 -5.94
C HIS A 33 -7.05 7.36 -5.48
N ALA A 34 -5.77 7.29 -5.11
CA ALA A 34 -5.16 6.09 -4.55
C ALA A 34 -5.18 6.16 -3.02
N TRP A 35 -5.76 5.15 -2.39
CA TRP A 35 -6.04 5.13 -0.95
C TRP A 35 -5.62 3.83 -0.30
N PHE A 36 -5.26 3.92 0.98
CA PHE A 36 -5.23 2.78 1.88
C PHE A 36 -6.42 2.86 2.84
N ILE A 37 -6.91 1.70 3.25
CA ILE A 37 -7.94 1.57 4.27
C ILE A 37 -7.32 0.79 5.43
N ASN A 38 -7.29 1.39 6.63
CA ASN A 38 -6.71 0.73 7.79
C ASN A 38 -7.74 -0.07 8.58
N ALA A 39 -7.33 -0.64 9.71
CA ALA A 39 -8.19 -1.47 10.54
C ALA A 39 -9.38 -0.70 11.14
N GLU A 40 -9.23 0.59 11.35
CA GLU A 40 -10.30 1.48 11.82
C GLU A 40 -11.18 1.97 10.67
N GLN A 41 -10.98 1.46 9.46
CA GLN A 41 -11.69 1.83 8.24
C GLN A 41 -11.50 3.30 7.84
N GLU A 42 -10.35 3.86 8.19
CA GLU A 42 -9.96 5.19 7.77
C GLU A 42 -9.28 5.15 6.42
N LEU A 43 -9.53 6.15 5.59
CA LEU A 43 -8.86 6.32 4.31
C LEU A 43 -7.58 7.11 4.52
N ILE A 44 -6.46 6.54 4.08
CA ILE A 44 -5.12 7.12 4.24
C ILE A 44 -4.47 7.18 2.87
N ARG A 45 -3.74 8.27 2.61
CA ARG A 45 -2.95 8.40 1.39
C ARG A 45 -1.46 8.41 1.72
N MET A 46 -0.69 7.65 0.95
CA MET A 46 0.76 7.75 0.91
C MET A 46 1.11 8.58 -0.32
N ASP A 47 1.06 9.89 -0.19
CA ASP A 47 1.03 10.80 -1.34
C ASP A 47 2.34 11.53 -1.63
N GLU A 48 3.33 11.41 -0.76
CA GLU A 48 4.62 12.06 -0.96
C GLU A 48 5.59 11.09 -1.62
N LEU A 49 5.95 11.37 -2.88
CA LEU A 49 6.84 10.50 -3.63
C LEU A 49 8.23 10.42 -2.99
N GLY A 50 8.77 9.21 -2.92
CA GLY A 50 10.07 8.95 -2.34
C GLY A 50 10.09 8.88 -0.82
N ARG A 51 9.01 9.22 -0.14
CA ARG A 51 8.93 9.13 1.31
C ARG A 51 8.70 7.70 1.78
N LEU A 52 9.36 7.33 2.87
CA LEU A 52 9.16 6.02 3.49
C LEU A 52 7.95 6.06 4.42
N TYR A 53 6.99 5.20 4.16
CA TYR A 53 5.82 5.01 5.01
C TYR A 53 5.86 3.61 5.61
N SER A 54 5.41 3.48 6.85
CA SER A 54 5.27 2.17 7.50
C SER A 54 3.80 1.81 7.64
N LEU A 55 3.50 0.54 7.44
CA LEU A 55 2.18 -0.02 7.61
C LEU A 55 2.27 -1.26 8.48
N ASP A 56 1.54 -1.28 9.60
CA ASP A 56 1.43 -2.49 10.41
C ASP A 56 0.49 -3.46 9.70
N ALA A 57 1.07 -4.32 8.88
CA ALA A 57 0.31 -5.25 8.05
C ALA A 57 -0.35 -6.37 8.85
N LYS A 58 -0.05 -6.50 10.13
CA LYS A 58 -0.77 -7.44 11.00
C LYS A 58 -2.20 -6.99 11.29
N GLN A 59 -2.47 -5.70 11.10
CA GLN A 59 -3.83 -5.19 11.16
C GLN A 59 -4.52 -5.37 9.81
N TYR A 60 -5.84 -5.58 9.83
CA TYR A 60 -6.59 -5.65 8.58
C TYR A 60 -6.46 -4.35 7.79
N HIS A 61 -6.23 -4.48 6.50
CA HIS A 61 -6.05 -3.33 5.62
C HIS A 61 -6.41 -3.69 4.19
N SER A 62 -6.61 -2.65 3.39
CA SER A 62 -6.84 -2.79 1.95
C SER A 62 -6.25 -1.57 1.24
N ALA A 63 -6.24 -1.62 -0.08
CA ALA A 63 -5.79 -0.51 -0.91
C ALA A 63 -6.69 -0.41 -2.13
N LEU A 64 -6.89 0.83 -2.60
CA LEU A 64 -7.76 1.14 -3.74
C LEU A 64 -7.05 2.13 -4.65
N ASN A 65 -7.23 1.96 -5.95
CA ASN A 65 -6.89 2.98 -6.94
C ASN A 65 -8.15 3.29 -7.73
N LEU A 66 -8.78 4.41 -7.42
CA LEU A 66 -10.06 4.81 -8.00
C LEU A 66 -9.91 5.82 -9.13
N ASP A 67 -8.70 6.05 -9.61
CA ASP A 67 -8.48 6.97 -10.71
C ASP A 67 -9.24 6.52 -11.95
N ARG A 68 -10.04 7.43 -12.52
CA ARG A 68 -10.89 7.12 -13.68
C ARG A 68 -10.08 6.60 -14.85
N ASN A 69 -8.94 7.20 -15.11
CA ASN A 69 -8.08 6.85 -16.24
C ASN A 69 -7.19 5.64 -15.95
N GLY A 70 -7.21 5.14 -14.72
CA GLY A 70 -6.37 4.02 -14.32
C GLY A 70 -4.89 4.39 -14.23
N THR A 71 -4.58 5.66 -13.95
CA THR A 71 -3.20 6.09 -13.72
C THR A 71 -2.56 5.20 -12.66
N PRO A 72 -1.47 4.50 -12.97
CA PRO A 72 -0.92 3.53 -12.04
C PRO A 72 -0.43 4.15 -10.74
N ARG A 73 -0.67 3.44 -9.64
CA ARG A 73 -0.02 3.69 -8.36
C ARG A 73 1.10 2.66 -8.22
N ILE A 74 2.32 3.13 -8.08
CA ILE A 74 3.50 2.26 -8.04
C ILE A 74 4.24 2.52 -6.74
N HIS A 75 4.41 1.47 -5.93
CA HIS A 75 5.18 1.50 -4.70
C HIS A 75 6.30 0.47 -4.74
N ILE A 76 7.43 0.78 -4.11
CA ILE A 76 8.36 -0.24 -3.66
C ILE A 76 7.92 -0.66 -2.26
N VAL A 77 7.77 -1.95 -2.05
CA VAL A 77 7.31 -2.49 -0.77
C VAL A 77 8.38 -3.41 -0.21
N PHE A 78 8.76 -3.16 1.04
CA PHE A 78 9.69 -3.98 1.79
C PHE A 78 8.94 -4.70 2.89
N SER A 79 9.13 -6.02 2.96
CA SER A 79 8.63 -6.82 4.06
C SER A 79 9.70 -6.92 5.14
N VAL A 80 9.34 -6.58 6.36
CA VAL A 80 10.24 -6.68 7.51
C VAL A 80 9.79 -7.85 8.36
N GLU A 81 10.65 -8.85 8.47
CA GLU A 81 10.38 -10.00 9.31
C GLU A 81 11.00 -9.78 10.69
N LYS A 82 10.18 -9.97 11.71
CA LYS A 82 10.67 -9.92 13.07
C LYS A 82 11.21 -11.29 13.44
N LYS A 83 12.52 -11.38 13.64
CA LYS A 83 13.13 -12.62 14.09
C LYS A 83 13.01 -12.75 15.60
N LEU A 84 12.51 -13.87 16.03
CA LEU A 84 12.51 -14.24 17.44
C LEU A 84 13.88 -14.85 17.77
N LYS A 85 14.42 -14.42 18.86
CA LYS A 85 15.68 -14.99 19.38
C LYS A 85 15.38 -15.91 20.55
#